data_df9d34a3326a6e72c3acdbfec50bd75e
#
_entry.id   df9d34a3326a6e72c3acdbfec50bd75e
#
_cell.length_a   1.000
_cell.length_b   1.000
_cell.length_c   1.000
_cell.angle_alpha   90.00
_cell.angle_beta   90.00
_cell.angle_gamma   90.00
#
_symmetry.space_group_name_H-M   'P 1'
#
loop_
_entity.id
_entity.type
_entity.pdbx_description
1 polymer ?
#
loop_
_entity_poly.entity_id
_entity_poly.type
_entity_poly.pdbx_seq_one_letter_code
_entity_poly.pdbx_strand_id
1 'polypeptide(L)'
;MAVVDVVGLRPTPDRVRETLFSWIEHLVPDLSAARGVDLFAGTGALGFELASRGAARVTLIESNRQLVDQLTRTKHKLAADQIDIVAGDALAVTARWPDASFEVIFIDPPFDSGLLAPALTATARLITQDGLIYIETGTPVEQSLLSRHRLYPARSGHAGRVHFHLLRPQSA
;
A
#
# COMPACT_ATOMS: atom_id res chain seq x y z
N MET A 1 6.48 -10.15 22.88
CA MET A 1 6.64 -8.85 22.22
C MET A 1 5.35 -8.09 22.41
N ALA A 2 5.39 -6.95 23.11
CA ALA A 2 4.19 -6.16 23.34
C ALA A 2 3.82 -5.46 22.03
N VAL A 3 2.68 -5.84 21.47
CA VAL A 3 2.01 -5.07 20.39
C VAL A 3 1.44 -3.84 21.09
N VAL A 4 1.84 -2.67 20.64
CA VAL A 4 1.20 -1.43 21.11
C VAL A 4 -0.20 -1.45 20.49
N ASP A 5 -1.24 -1.66 21.32
CA ASP A 5 -2.63 -1.51 20.92
C ASP A 5 -2.90 -0.03 20.63
N VAL A 6 -2.69 0.36 19.40
CA VAL A 6 -3.20 1.63 18.88
C VAL A 6 -4.61 1.36 18.40
N VAL A 7 -5.59 2.00 19.01
CA VAL A 7 -7.01 1.88 18.67
C VAL A 7 -7.17 2.11 17.16
N GLY A 8 -7.65 1.10 16.43
CA GLY A 8 -7.87 1.16 14.98
C GLY A 8 -6.85 0.39 14.11
N LEU A 9 -5.77 -0.15 14.69
CA LEU A 9 -4.83 -1.01 13.96
C LEU A 9 -5.40 -2.44 13.88
N ARG A 10 -5.93 -2.80 12.73
CA ARG A 10 -6.26 -4.18 12.38
C ARG A 10 -5.21 -4.70 11.42
N PRO A 11 -4.33 -5.63 11.83
CA PRO A 11 -3.37 -6.20 10.88
C PRO A 11 -4.11 -6.97 9.80
N THR A 12 -3.73 -6.77 8.55
CA THR A 12 -4.16 -7.61 7.42
C THR A 12 -3.92 -9.08 7.80
N PRO A 13 -4.95 -9.95 7.74
CA PRO A 13 -4.78 -11.35 8.07
C PRO A 13 -3.63 -11.98 7.26
N ASP A 14 -2.82 -12.82 7.87
CA ASP A 14 -1.65 -13.45 7.22
C ASP A 14 -2.01 -14.10 5.88
N ARG A 15 -3.17 -14.77 5.82
CA ARG A 15 -3.67 -15.39 4.59
C ARG A 15 -3.95 -14.37 3.47
N VAL A 16 -4.47 -13.21 3.79
CA VAL A 16 -4.70 -12.12 2.80
C VAL A 16 -3.37 -11.62 2.29
N ARG A 17 -2.41 -11.40 3.20
CA ARG A 17 -1.07 -10.96 2.85
C ARG A 17 -0.34 -11.96 1.94
N GLU A 18 -0.38 -13.26 2.25
CA GLU A 18 0.18 -14.30 1.39
C GLU A 18 -0.46 -14.30 -0.01
N THR A 19 -1.78 -14.22 -0.09
CA THR A 19 -2.51 -14.15 -1.37
C THR A 19 -2.11 -12.91 -2.16
N LEU A 20 -2.07 -11.75 -1.51
CA LEU A 20 -1.67 -10.49 -2.13
C LEU A 20 -0.27 -10.59 -2.75
N PHE A 21 0.71 -11.04 -1.99
CA PHE A 21 2.09 -11.09 -2.48
C PHE A 21 2.30 -12.15 -3.56
N SER A 22 1.57 -13.27 -3.50
CA SER A 22 1.54 -14.22 -4.62
C SER A 22 1.01 -13.56 -5.90
N TRP A 23 -0.02 -12.73 -5.82
CA TRP A 23 -0.52 -11.99 -6.96
C TRP A 23 0.47 -10.94 -7.49
N ILE A 24 1.14 -10.21 -6.58
CA ILE A 24 2.14 -9.20 -6.96
C ILE A 24 3.30 -9.86 -7.72
N GLU A 25 3.87 -10.94 -7.19
CA GLU A 25 4.96 -11.67 -7.83
C GLU A 25 4.60 -12.20 -9.21
N HIS A 26 3.34 -12.58 -9.40
CA HIS A 26 2.85 -13.05 -10.70
C HIS A 26 2.61 -11.91 -11.71
N LEU A 27 2.23 -10.72 -11.22
CA LEU A 27 1.77 -9.61 -12.06
C LEU A 27 2.84 -8.54 -12.29
N VAL A 28 3.85 -8.43 -11.43
CA VAL A 28 5.00 -7.52 -11.58
C VAL A 28 6.17 -8.33 -12.15
N PRO A 29 6.61 -8.05 -13.39
CA PRO A 29 7.62 -8.88 -14.05
C PRO A 29 8.98 -8.91 -13.36
N ASP A 30 9.36 -7.80 -12.72
CA ASP A 30 10.64 -7.68 -12.03
C ASP A 30 10.48 -6.81 -10.77
N LEU A 31 10.36 -7.49 -9.63
CA LEU A 31 10.31 -6.81 -8.33
C LEU A 31 11.64 -6.14 -7.97
N SER A 32 12.77 -6.63 -8.49
CA SER A 32 14.08 -6.07 -8.16
C SER A 32 14.31 -4.66 -8.72
N ALA A 33 13.51 -4.25 -9.69
CA ALA A 33 13.45 -2.89 -10.23
C ALA A 33 12.28 -2.07 -9.65
N ALA A 34 11.37 -2.70 -8.91
CA ALA A 34 10.13 -2.06 -8.48
C ALA A 34 10.34 -1.08 -7.32
N ARG A 35 9.68 0.07 -7.42
CA ARG A 35 9.53 1.05 -6.34
C ARG A 35 8.13 0.91 -5.76
N GLY A 36 8.06 0.73 -4.45
CA GLY A 36 6.81 0.61 -3.73
C GLY A 36 6.54 1.79 -2.81
N VAL A 37 5.27 2.03 -2.51
CA VAL A 37 4.86 2.94 -1.44
C VAL A 37 3.67 2.38 -0.66
N ASP A 38 3.73 2.51 0.65
CA ASP A 38 2.64 2.22 1.58
C ASP A 38 2.16 3.54 2.18
N LEU A 39 0.95 3.97 1.80
CA LEU A 39 0.43 5.29 2.16
C LEU A 39 0.02 5.39 3.63
N PHE A 40 -0.37 4.28 4.22
CA PHE A 40 -0.88 4.20 5.59
C PHE A 40 -0.17 3.05 6.31
N ALA A 41 1.14 3.19 6.46
CA ALA A 41 2.03 2.05 6.76
C ALA A 41 1.72 1.33 8.09
N GLY A 42 1.19 2.04 9.09
CA GLY A 42 0.87 1.44 10.38
C GLY A 42 2.07 0.71 10.99
N THR A 43 1.99 -0.60 11.12
CA THR A 43 3.10 -1.45 11.59
C THR A 43 4.16 -1.74 10.51
N GLY A 44 3.88 -1.38 9.25
CA GLY A 44 4.76 -1.62 8.11
C GLY A 44 4.64 -3.01 7.48
N ALA A 45 3.62 -3.79 7.84
CA ALA A 45 3.52 -5.19 7.42
C ALA A 45 3.60 -5.38 5.91
N LEU A 46 2.90 -4.55 5.12
CA LEU A 46 2.89 -4.63 3.65
C LEU A 46 4.20 -4.14 3.06
N GLY A 47 4.69 -2.98 3.50
CA GLY A 47 5.89 -2.39 2.94
C GLY A 47 7.16 -3.19 3.27
N PHE A 48 7.30 -3.70 4.51
CA PHE A 48 8.44 -4.57 4.86
C PHE A 48 8.40 -5.90 4.10
N GLU A 49 7.22 -6.48 3.89
CA GLU A 49 7.06 -7.70 3.10
C GLU A 49 7.46 -7.46 1.64
N LEU A 50 7.03 -6.33 1.03
CA LEU A 50 7.43 -5.98 -0.34
C LEU A 50 8.95 -5.84 -0.46
N ALA A 51 9.58 -5.16 0.51
CA ALA A 51 11.03 -5.03 0.56
C ALA A 51 11.74 -6.39 0.71
N SER A 52 11.22 -7.27 1.57
CA SER A 52 11.79 -8.61 1.80
C SER A 52 11.71 -9.51 0.56
N ARG A 53 10.74 -9.25 -0.32
CA ARG A 53 10.59 -9.96 -1.61
C ARG A 53 11.42 -9.36 -2.73
N GLY A 54 12.24 -8.36 -2.42
CA GLY A 54 13.28 -7.87 -3.32
C GLY A 54 12.96 -6.56 -4.03
N ALA A 55 11.91 -5.82 -3.65
CA ALA A 55 11.66 -4.50 -4.23
C ALA A 55 12.88 -3.58 -4.07
N ALA A 56 13.22 -2.83 -5.11
CA ALA A 56 14.39 -1.96 -5.14
C ALA A 56 14.34 -0.87 -4.07
N ARG A 57 13.16 -0.29 -3.86
CA ARG A 57 12.92 0.74 -2.85
C ARG A 57 11.47 0.74 -2.41
N VAL A 58 11.22 0.92 -1.11
CA VAL A 58 9.88 1.00 -0.55
C VAL A 58 9.80 2.20 0.38
N THR A 59 8.81 3.06 0.16
CA THR A 59 8.52 4.20 1.04
C THR A 59 7.33 3.89 1.94
N LEU A 60 7.51 4.05 3.24
CA LEU A 60 6.45 3.91 4.24
C LEU A 60 6.03 5.29 4.72
N ILE A 61 4.77 5.68 4.53
CA ILE A 61 4.23 6.93 5.05
C ILE A 61 3.37 6.63 6.28
N GLU A 62 3.64 7.33 7.37
CA GLU A 62 2.87 7.20 8.59
C GLU A 62 2.79 8.56 9.32
N SER A 63 1.60 8.92 9.77
CA SER A 63 1.35 10.18 10.46
C SER A 63 1.54 10.08 11.98
N ASN A 64 1.36 8.89 12.55
CA ASN A 64 1.50 8.66 13.99
C ASN A 64 2.97 8.53 14.37
N ARG A 65 3.48 9.45 15.20
CA ARG A 65 4.89 9.47 15.64
C ARG A 65 5.34 8.19 16.32
N GLN A 66 4.50 7.57 17.13
CA GLN A 66 4.87 6.33 17.83
C GLN A 66 5.06 5.18 16.85
N LEU A 67 4.22 5.10 15.81
CA LEU A 67 4.37 4.13 14.73
C LEU A 67 5.59 4.41 13.86
N VAL A 68 5.88 5.67 13.56
CA VAL A 68 7.12 6.08 12.86
C VAL A 68 8.36 5.62 13.62
N ASP A 69 8.39 5.81 14.95
CA ASP A 69 9.50 5.33 15.79
C ASP A 69 9.61 3.80 15.78
N GLN A 70 8.46 3.10 15.77
CA GLN A 70 8.44 1.64 15.67
C GLN A 70 8.94 1.16 14.30
N LEU A 71 8.48 1.77 13.21
CA LEU A 71 8.94 1.48 11.85
C LEU A 71 10.45 1.67 11.73
N THR A 72 10.98 2.76 12.30
CA THR A 72 12.41 3.07 12.30
C THR A 72 13.21 2.00 13.03
N ARG A 73 12.77 1.59 14.22
CA ARG A 73 13.40 0.50 14.96
C ARG A 73 13.34 -0.83 14.19
N THR A 74 12.22 -1.12 13.56
CA THR A 74 12.05 -2.34 12.74
C THR A 74 12.98 -2.32 11.54
N LYS A 75 13.06 -1.21 10.81
CA LYS A 75 14.01 -1.02 9.71
C LYS A 75 15.45 -1.32 10.13
N HIS A 76 15.91 -0.73 11.24
CA HIS A 76 17.25 -0.97 11.76
C HIS A 76 17.48 -2.43 12.15
N LYS A 77 16.52 -3.04 12.86
CA LYS A 77 16.60 -4.45 13.26
C LYS A 77 16.72 -5.41 12.09
N LEU A 78 16.03 -5.11 10.97
CA LEU A 78 16.01 -5.93 9.77
C LEU A 78 17.11 -5.56 8.77
N ALA A 79 17.92 -4.53 9.06
CA ALA A 79 18.90 -3.96 8.12
C ALA A 79 18.27 -3.68 6.73
N ALA A 80 17.04 -3.15 6.72
CA ALA A 80 16.25 -2.95 5.51
C ALA A 80 16.58 -1.57 4.89
N ASP A 81 17.78 -1.45 4.30
CA ASP A 81 18.31 -0.18 3.78
C ASP A 81 17.49 0.36 2.60
N GLN A 82 16.79 -0.50 1.86
CA GLN A 82 15.89 -0.13 0.77
C GLN A 82 14.56 0.50 1.22
N ILE A 83 14.30 0.59 2.54
CA ILE A 83 13.09 1.22 3.06
C ILE A 83 13.36 2.67 3.46
N ASP A 84 12.51 3.58 2.98
CA ASP A 84 12.42 4.95 3.47
C ASP A 84 11.18 5.13 4.33
N ILE A 85 11.31 5.83 5.45
CA ILE A 85 10.19 6.14 6.34
C ILE A 85 9.94 7.64 6.28
N VAL A 86 8.71 8.03 5.96
CA VAL A 86 8.27 9.42 5.85
C VAL A 86 7.20 9.68 6.91
N ALA A 87 7.54 10.50 7.89
CA ALA A 87 6.57 10.97 8.88
C ALA A 87 5.72 12.09 8.29
N GLY A 88 4.40 11.87 8.14
CA GLY A 88 3.53 12.90 7.60
C GLY A 88 2.17 12.39 7.12
N ASP A 89 1.36 13.33 6.67
CA ASP A 89 0.10 13.04 6.02
C ASP A 89 0.32 12.49 4.60
N ALA A 90 -0.30 11.35 4.30
CA ALA A 90 -0.10 10.65 3.04
C ALA A 90 -0.45 11.49 1.81
N LEU A 91 -1.56 12.24 1.88
CA LEU A 91 -2.02 13.06 0.75
C LEU A 91 -1.09 14.25 0.50
N ALA A 92 -0.61 14.88 1.58
CA ALA A 92 0.34 15.99 1.49
C ALA A 92 1.72 15.55 0.96
N VAL A 93 2.18 14.36 1.36
CA VAL A 93 3.44 13.78 0.89
C VAL A 93 3.35 13.42 -0.59
N THR A 94 2.30 12.69 -0.98
CA THR A 94 2.12 12.22 -2.36
C THR A 94 1.94 13.35 -3.37
N ALA A 95 1.39 14.49 -2.96
CA ALA A 95 1.21 15.66 -3.82
C ALA A 95 2.54 16.22 -4.39
N ARG A 96 3.68 15.91 -3.76
CA ARG A 96 5.00 16.41 -4.15
C ARG A 96 5.76 15.49 -5.11
N TRP A 97 5.25 14.29 -5.37
CA TRP A 97 5.92 13.30 -6.20
C TRP A 97 5.55 13.44 -7.68
N PRO A 98 6.49 13.15 -8.59
CA PRO A 98 6.21 13.14 -10.02
C PRO A 98 5.29 11.98 -10.40
N ASP A 99 4.66 12.09 -11.57
CA ASP A 99 3.82 11.04 -12.12
C ASP A 99 4.65 9.79 -12.43
N ALA A 100 3.98 8.63 -12.46
CA ALA A 100 4.59 7.33 -12.77
C ALA A 100 5.83 7.00 -11.90
N SER A 101 5.73 7.28 -10.60
CA SER A 101 6.84 7.10 -9.64
C SER A 101 6.93 5.70 -9.05
N PHE A 102 5.85 4.92 -9.09
CA PHE A 102 5.77 3.65 -8.37
C PHE A 102 5.20 2.52 -9.22
N GLU A 103 5.73 1.33 -9.04
CA GLU A 103 5.24 0.07 -9.61
C GLU A 103 4.24 -0.63 -8.68
N VAL A 104 4.32 -0.38 -7.35
CA VAL A 104 3.39 -0.94 -6.36
C VAL A 104 2.96 0.13 -5.36
N ILE A 105 1.66 0.33 -5.20
CA ILE A 105 1.10 1.27 -4.22
C ILE A 105 0.15 0.50 -3.30
N PHE A 106 0.33 0.62 -1.98
CA PHE A 106 -0.61 0.11 -0.98
C PHE A 106 -1.43 1.25 -0.41
N ILE A 107 -2.76 1.06 -0.38
CA ILE A 107 -3.75 1.99 0.17
C ILE A 107 -4.65 1.21 1.13
N ASP A 108 -4.28 1.18 2.39
CA ASP A 108 -5.05 0.54 3.47
C ASP A 108 -5.32 1.57 4.59
N PRO A 109 -6.21 2.56 4.32
CA PRO A 109 -6.54 3.56 5.31
C PRO A 109 -7.39 2.95 6.43
N PRO A 110 -7.45 3.59 7.62
CA PRO A 110 -8.38 3.17 8.66
C PRO A 110 -9.81 3.09 8.11
N PHE A 111 -10.54 2.02 8.44
CA PHE A 111 -11.93 1.84 8.01
C PHE A 111 -12.78 3.05 8.44
N ASP A 112 -13.76 3.39 7.62
CA ASP A 112 -14.68 4.51 7.82
C ASP A 112 -14.03 5.91 7.93
N SER A 113 -12.73 6.03 7.59
CA SER A 113 -12.04 7.32 7.57
C SER A 113 -12.41 8.22 6.39
N GLY A 114 -13.02 7.67 5.34
CA GLY A 114 -13.29 8.39 4.09
C GLY A 114 -12.03 8.67 3.24
N LEU A 115 -10.87 8.13 3.61
CA LEU A 115 -9.59 8.43 2.97
C LEU A 115 -9.33 7.66 1.68
N LEU A 116 -10.07 6.58 1.39
CA LEU A 116 -9.83 5.76 0.19
C LEU A 116 -9.96 6.56 -1.11
N ALA A 117 -11.05 7.30 -1.29
CA ALA A 117 -11.28 8.05 -2.52
C ALA A 117 -10.25 9.18 -2.72
N PRO A 118 -9.92 10.02 -1.71
CA PRO A 118 -8.82 10.97 -1.82
C PRO A 118 -7.46 10.31 -2.11
N ALA A 119 -7.16 9.17 -1.49
CA ALA A 119 -5.90 8.45 -1.71
C ALA A 119 -5.83 7.89 -3.14
N LEU A 120 -6.91 7.31 -3.67
CA LEU A 120 -6.97 6.89 -5.08
C LEU A 120 -6.77 8.07 -6.03
N THR A 121 -7.40 9.21 -5.75
CA THR A 121 -7.19 10.44 -6.54
C THR A 121 -5.73 10.87 -6.54
N ALA A 122 -5.08 10.87 -5.39
CA ALA A 122 -3.69 11.29 -5.27
C ALA A 122 -2.72 10.32 -5.96
N THR A 123 -3.03 9.00 -5.97
CA THR A 123 -2.11 7.95 -6.43
C THR A 123 -2.34 7.48 -7.85
N ALA A 124 -3.51 7.70 -8.45
CA ALA A 124 -3.81 7.27 -9.82
C ALA A 124 -2.81 7.81 -10.87
N ARG A 125 -2.22 9.00 -10.63
CA ARG A 125 -1.17 9.55 -11.47
C ARG A 125 0.23 9.03 -11.15
N LEU A 126 0.43 8.51 -9.92
CA LEU A 126 1.75 8.06 -9.43
C LEU A 126 2.10 6.65 -9.85
N ILE A 127 1.08 5.85 -10.20
CA ILE A 127 1.28 4.47 -10.63
C ILE A 127 1.80 4.43 -12.06
N THR A 128 2.78 3.57 -12.33
CA THR A 128 3.25 3.29 -13.69
C THR A 128 2.19 2.51 -14.48
N GLN A 129 2.30 2.51 -15.82
CA GLN A 129 1.32 1.87 -16.71
C GLN A 129 1.11 0.37 -16.39
N ASP A 130 2.18 -0.33 -16.03
CA ASP A 130 2.13 -1.75 -15.68
C ASP A 130 2.07 -2.00 -14.16
N GLY A 131 1.91 -0.93 -13.39
CA GLY A 131 1.92 -0.99 -11.94
C GLY A 131 0.62 -1.50 -11.33
N LEU A 132 0.66 -1.70 -10.02
CA LEU A 132 -0.43 -2.24 -9.22
C LEU A 132 -0.76 -1.33 -8.03
N ILE A 133 -2.04 -1.06 -7.83
CA ILE A 133 -2.55 -0.41 -6.61
C ILE A 133 -3.32 -1.45 -5.80
N TYR A 134 -2.89 -1.71 -4.59
CA TYR A 134 -3.63 -2.51 -3.63
C TYR A 134 -4.54 -1.63 -2.78
N ILE A 135 -5.79 -2.06 -2.59
CA ILE A 135 -6.73 -1.42 -1.68
C ILE A 135 -7.40 -2.46 -0.77
N GLU A 136 -7.66 -2.07 0.49
CA GLU A 136 -8.56 -2.79 1.40
C GLU A 136 -9.79 -1.93 1.72
N THR A 137 -10.97 -2.57 1.78
CA THR A 137 -12.24 -1.91 2.07
C THR A 137 -13.12 -2.78 2.97
N GLY A 138 -13.95 -2.15 3.80
CA GLY A 138 -14.94 -2.85 4.63
C GLY A 138 -16.20 -3.27 3.88
N THR A 139 -16.41 -2.72 2.67
CA THR A 139 -17.53 -2.98 1.76
C THR A 139 -17.01 -3.16 0.34
N PRO A 140 -17.74 -3.80 -0.56
CA PRO A 140 -17.34 -3.88 -1.97
C PRO A 140 -17.06 -2.50 -2.55
N VAL A 141 -15.94 -2.38 -3.28
CA VAL A 141 -15.57 -1.11 -3.92
C VAL A 141 -16.54 -0.76 -5.04
N GLU A 142 -16.97 0.50 -5.10
CA GLU A 142 -17.83 0.97 -6.16
C GLU A 142 -17.10 1.05 -7.50
N GLN A 143 -17.65 0.43 -8.53
CA GLN A 143 -17.10 0.47 -9.89
C GLN A 143 -16.97 1.90 -10.43
N SER A 144 -17.91 2.79 -10.05
CA SER A 144 -17.88 4.20 -10.41
C SER A 144 -16.63 4.92 -9.88
N LEU A 145 -16.17 4.59 -8.67
CA LEU A 145 -14.95 5.13 -8.09
C LEU A 145 -13.72 4.72 -8.90
N LEU A 146 -13.62 3.44 -9.25
CA LEU A 146 -12.50 2.93 -10.05
C LEU A 146 -12.46 3.54 -11.45
N SER A 147 -13.62 3.61 -12.11
CA SER A 147 -13.74 4.15 -13.47
C SER A 147 -13.32 5.62 -13.57
N ARG A 148 -13.62 6.44 -12.56
CA ARG A 148 -13.18 7.86 -12.50
C ARG A 148 -11.67 8.00 -12.57
N HIS A 149 -10.93 7.03 -12.04
CA HIS A 149 -9.48 7.02 -12.02
C HIS A 149 -8.85 6.16 -13.11
N ARG A 150 -9.68 5.67 -14.07
CA ARG A 150 -9.25 4.76 -15.13
C ARG A 150 -8.52 3.52 -14.56
N LEU A 151 -9.05 2.98 -13.48
CA LEU A 151 -8.56 1.78 -12.82
C LEU A 151 -9.56 0.62 -13.00
N TYR A 152 -9.04 -0.59 -13.03
CA TYR A 152 -9.85 -1.80 -13.01
C TYR A 152 -9.24 -2.86 -12.09
N PRO A 153 -10.06 -3.74 -11.48
CA PRO A 153 -9.56 -4.81 -10.64
C PRO A 153 -8.96 -5.94 -11.48
N ALA A 154 -7.64 -6.09 -11.41
CA ALA A 154 -6.93 -7.23 -11.99
C ALA A 154 -7.10 -8.50 -11.16
N ARG A 155 -7.22 -8.34 -9.84
CA ARG A 155 -7.52 -9.41 -8.88
C ARG A 155 -8.41 -8.87 -7.77
N SER A 156 -9.28 -9.71 -7.24
CA SER A 156 -10.15 -9.38 -6.11
C SER A 156 -10.32 -10.58 -5.19
N GLY A 157 -10.46 -10.32 -3.90
CA GLY A 157 -10.73 -11.33 -2.89
C GLY A 157 -11.47 -10.74 -1.70
N HIS A 158 -11.92 -11.61 -0.81
CA HIS A 158 -12.49 -11.20 0.47
C HIS A 158 -12.08 -12.18 1.58
N ALA A 159 -11.95 -11.67 2.79
CA ALA A 159 -11.72 -12.45 4.00
C ALA A 159 -12.61 -11.86 5.11
N GLY A 160 -13.67 -12.57 5.46
CA GLY A 160 -14.72 -12.03 6.34
C GLY A 160 -15.34 -10.77 5.74
N ARG A 161 -15.23 -9.65 6.45
CA ARG A 161 -15.74 -8.33 6.01
C ARG A 161 -14.71 -7.52 5.22
N VAL A 162 -13.48 -8.01 5.08
CA VAL A 162 -12.44 -7.31 4.34
C VAL A 162 -12.51 -7.69 2.88
N HIS A 163 -12.73 -6.71 2.02
CA HIS A 163 -12.60 -6.83 0.57
C HIS A 163 -11.24 -6.26 0.18
N PHE A 164 -10.50 -6.97 -0.65
CA PHE A 164 -9.19 -6.53 -1.10
C PHE A 164 -9.04 -6.71 -2.61
N HIS A 165 -8.39 -5.74 -3.23
CA HIS A 165 -8.27 -5.67 -4.68
C HIS A 165 -6.86 -5.25 -5.08
N LEU A 166 -6.35 -5.87 -6.15
CA LEU A 166 -5.25 -5.32 -6.93
C LEU A 166 -5.82 -4.66 -8.17
N LEU A 167 -5.58 -3.37 -8.30
CA LEU A 167 -6.04 -2.54 -9.40
C LEU A 167 -4.92 -2.28 -10.38
N ARG A 168 -5.26 -2.13 -11.65
CA ARG A 168 -4.36 -1.68 -12.71
C ARG A 168 -4.92 -0.45 -13.43
N PRO A 169 -4.05 0.41 -13.96
CA PRO A 169 -4.45 1.43 -14.92
C PRO A 169 -5.05 0.79 -16.18
N GLN A 170 -6.11 1.40 -16.72
CA GLN A 170 -6.60 1.05 -18.04
C GLN A 170 -5.61 1.55 -19.09
N SER A 171 -5.27 0.69 -20.04
CA SER A 171 -4.50 1.11 -21.22
C SER A 171 -5.20 2.25 -21.94
N ALA A 172 -4.42 3.19 -22.46
CA ALA A 172 -4.93 4.31 -23.24
C ALA A 172 -5.55 3.84 -24.56
#